data_35cd28be81b6fc30bb3ded8e0e4f91e3
#
_entry.id   35cd28be81b6fc30bb3ded8e0e4f91e3
#
_cell.length_a   1.000
_cell.length_b   1.000
_cell.length_c   1.000
_cell.angle_alpha   90.00
_cell.angle_beta   90.00
_cell.angle_gamma   90.00
#
_symmetry.space_group_name_H-M   'P 1'
#
loop_
_entity.id
_entity.type
_entity.pdbx_description
1 polymer ?
#
loop_
_entity_poly.entity_id
_entity_poly.type
_entity_poly.pdbx_seq_one_letter_code
_entity_poly.pdbx_strand_id
1 'polypeptide(L)'
;MRMNKEDRRAHLIKAAMIVARREGFAQVTTRAVAQEADISLGVVHYCFQDKEELLYEMAAHTINEIISTITNSVRTTVSRTESNSMTGLSITGLEEALYREAIIVLNER
;
A
#
# COMPACT_ATOMS: atom_id res chain seq x y z
N MET A 1 17.88 0.89 18.00
CA MET A 1 16.46 0.86 18.34
C MET A 1 15.80 -0.37 17.82
N ARG A 2 14.99 -1.00 18.62
CA ARG A 2 14.39 -2.24 18.21
C ARG A 2 13.08 -1.98 17.48
N MET A 3 12.90 -2.58 16.31
CA MET A 3 11.65 -2.45 15.59
C MET A 3 10.63 -3.44 16.14
N ASN A 4 9.39 -3.02 16.26
CA ASN A 4 8.36 -3.97 16.60
C ASN A 4 7.91 -4.70 15.32
N LYS A 5 7.01 -5.65 15.45
CA LYS A 5 6.62 -6.48 14.32
C LYS A 5 5.99 -5.66 13.20
N GLU A 6 5.16 -4.69 13.56
CA GLU A 6 4.51 -3.86 12.55
C GLU A 6 5.49 -2.99 11.80
N ASP A 7 6.45 -2.40 12.49
CA ASP A 7 7.49 -1.62 11.83
C ASP A 7 8.32 -2.48 10.92
N ARG A 8 8.58 -3.71 11.35
CA ARG A 8 9.36 -4.63 10.55
C ARG A 8 8.60 -5.06 9.30
N ARG A 9 7.29 -5.30 9.44
CA ARG A 9 6.46 -5.60 8.28
C ARG A 9 6.47 -4.44 7.28
N ALA A 10 6.35 -3.22 7.76
CA ALA A 10 6.39 -2.06 6.89
C ALA A 10 7.73 -1.94 6.17
N HIS A 11 8.82 -2.20 6.88
CA HIS A 11 10.14 -2.17 6.29
C HIS A 11 10.27 -3.23 5.19
N LEU A 12 9.74 -4.41 5.44
CA LEU A 12 9.78 -5.49 4.45
C LEU A 12 8.92 -5.19 3.25
N ILE A 13 7.77 -4.56 3.44
CA ILE A 13 6.92 -4.17 2.33
C ILE A 13 7.63 -3.15 1.45
N LYS A 14 8.33 -2.20 2.05
CA LYS A 14 9.10 -1.23 1.28
C LYS A 14 10.20 -1.91 0.48
N ALA A 15 10.88 -2.87 1.09
CA ALA A 15 11.91 -3.62 0.38
C ALA A 15 11.31 -4.39 -0.79
N ALA A 16 10.15 -5.00 -0.58
CA ALA A 16 9.48 -5.73 -1.64
C ALA A 16 9.08 -4.80 -2.79
N MET A 17 8.64 -3.60 -2.47
CA MET A 17 8.30 -2.63 -3.50
C MET A 17 9.51 -2.21 -4.31
N ILE A 18 10.66 -2.08 -3.67
CA ILE A 18 11.90 -1.76 -4.36
C ILE A 18 12.26 -2.89 -5.33
N VAL A 19 12.15 -4.13 -4.88
CA VAL A 19 12.44 -5.28 -5.74
C VAL A 19 11.48 -5.29 -6.93
N ALA A 20 10.20 -5.03 -6.68
CA ALA A 20 9.20 -5.02 -7.74
C ALA A 20 9.49 -3.96 -8.78
N ARG A 21 9.90 -2.78 -8.35
CA ARG A 21 10.21 -1.70 -9.29
C ARG A 21 11.47 -1.97 -10.09
N ARG A 22 12.46 -2.57 -9.45
CA ARG A 22 13.73 -2.80 -10.12
C ARG A 22 13.71 -4.02 -11.03
N GLU A 23 13.08 -5.08 -10.57
CA GLU A 23 13.17 -6.36 -11.26
C GLU A 23 11.84 -6.91 -11.76
N GLY A 24 10.75 -6.28 -11.42
CA GLY A 24 9.43 -6.75 -11.81
C GLY A 24 8.73 -7.48 -10.68
N PHE A 25 7.41 -7.42 -10.70
CA PHE A 25 6.60 -8.01 -9.63
C PHE A 25 6.81 -9.52 -9.53
N ALA A 26 7.04 -10.16 -10.66
CA ALA A 26 7.24 -11.62 -10.67
C ALA A 26 8.51 -12.04 -9.95
N GLN A 27 9.45 -11.11 -9.76
CA GLN A 27 10.70 -11.43 -9.10
C GLN A 27 10.66 -11.22 -7.59
N VAL A 28 9.52 -10.80 -7.05
CA VAL A 28 9.39 -10.57 -5.62
C VAL A 28 9.20 -11.93 -4.93
N THR A 29 10.22 -12.34 -4.19
CA THR A 29 10.17 -13.57 -3.42
C THR A 29 10.58 -13.24 -1.99
N THR A 30 10.27 -14.12 -1.05
CA THR A 30 10.65 -13.86 0.34
C THR A 30 12.17 -13.74 0.48
N ARG A 31 12.92 -14.52 -0.30
CA ARG A 31 14.36 -14.45 -0.27
C ARG A 31 14.88 -13.13 -0.84
N ALA A 32 14.31 -12.67 -1.94
CA ALA A 32 14.72 -11.40 -2.54
C ALA A 32 14.43 -10.24 -1.60
N VAL A 33 13.29 -10.30 -0.92
CA VAL A 33 12.92 -9.26 0.03
C VAL A 33 13.87 -9.27 1.23
N ALA A 34 14.21 -10.46 1.72
CA ALA A 34 15.16 -10.57 2.82
C ALA A 34 16.50 -9.94 2.46
N GLN A 35 16.98 -10.20 1.25
CA GLN A 35 18.24 -9.64 0.80
C GLN A 35 18.15 -8.12 0.66
N GLU A 36 17.07 -7.64 0.08
CA GLU A 36 16.91 -6.19 -0.12
C GLU A 36 16.81 -5.45 1.21
N ALA A 37 16.12 -6.05 2.17
CA ALA A 37 15.93 -5.42 3.49
C ALA A 37 17.12 -5.65 4.43
N ASP A 38 18.04 -6.51 4.03
CA ASP A 38 19.17 -6.88 4.86
C ASP A 38 18.68 -7.49 6.18
N ILE A 39 17.74 -8.40 6.06
CA ILE A 39 17.13 -9.08 7.19
C ILE A 39 17.14 -10.57 6.88
N SER A 40 17.21 -11.39 7.91
CA SER A 40 17.26 -12.83 7.70
C SER A 40 15.95 -13.36 7.16
N LEU A 41 16.01 -14.44 6.40
CA LEU A 41 14.83 -15.07 5.85
C LEU A 41 13.89 -15.53 6.95
N GLY A 42 14.44 -15.97 8.08
CA GLY A 42 13.61 -16.38 9.21
C GLY A 42 12.74 -15.25 9.73
N VAL A 43 13.26 -14.04 9.75
CA VAL A 43 12.47 -12.88 10.19
C VAL A 43 11.38 -12.56 9.17
N VAL A 44 11.66 -12.72 7.88
CA VAL A 44 10.64 -12.51 6.87
C VAL A 44 9.49 -13.50 7.09
N HIS A 45 9.81 -14.76 7.34
CA HIS A 45 8.79 -15.76 7.59
C HIS A 45 8.06 -15.54 8.92
N TYR A 46 8.71 -14.91 9.88
CA TYR A 46 8.03 -14.54 11.10
C TYR A 46 6.97 -13.46 10.84
N CYS A 47 7.28 -12.53 9.94
CA CYS A 47 6.37 -11.42 9.65
C CYS A 47 5.30 -11.78 8.63
N PHE A 48 5.61 -12.63 7.66
CA PHE A 48 4.68 -13.02 6.61
C PHE A 48 4.70 -14.53 6.48
N GLN A 49 3.55 -15.13 6.63
CA GLN A 49 3.47 -16.58 6.66
C GLN A 49 3.95 -17.19 5.35
N ASP A 50 3.65 -16.59 4.24
CA ASP A 50 4.08 -17.09 2.95
C ASP A 50 4.17 -15.92 1.96
N LYS A 51 4.58 -16.24 0.76
CA LYS A 51 4.74 -15.25 -0.29
C LYS A 51 3.41 -14.57 -0.62
N GLU A 52 2.33 -15.32 -0.57
CA GLU A 52 1.03 -14.76 -0.88
C GLU A 52 0.59 -13.69 0.09
N GLU A 53 0.87 -13.89 1.36
CA GLU A 53 0.56 -12.87 2.35
C GLU A 53 1.37 -11.60 2.08
N LEU A 54 2.64 -11.77 1.74
CA LEU A 54 3.50 -10.63 1.42
C LEU A 54 2.96 -9.88 0.21
N LEU A 55 2.59 -10.61 -0.84
CA LEU A 55 2.08 -9.98 -2.05
C LEU A 55 0.76 -9.27 -1.80
N TYR A 56 -0.09 -9.87 -0.97
CA TYR A 56 -1.34 -9.24 -0.61
C TYR A 56 -1.10 -7.91 0.11
N GLU A 57 -0.17 -7.91 1.06
CA GLU A 57 0.13 -6.70 1.80
C GLU A 57 0.75 -5.63 0.91
N MET A 58 1.58 -6.03 -0.05
CA MET A 58 2.12 -5.10 -1.02
C MET A 58 1.02 -4.45 -1.85
N ALA A 59 0.08 -5.25 -2.31
CA ALA A 59 -1.02 -4.74 -3.11
C ALA A 59 -1.87 -3.78 -2.30
N ALA A 60 -2.17 -4.14 -1.07
CA ALA A 60 -2.98 -3.28 -0.20
C ALA A 60 -2.26 -1.95 0.07
N HIS A 61 -0.96 -2.01 0.30
CA HIS A 61 -0.18 -0.81 0.55
C HIS A 61 -0.17 0.11 -0.68
N THR A 62 0.00 -0.48 -1.85
CA THR A 62 0.02 0.28 -3.09
C THR A 62 -1.33 0.94 -3.35
N ILE A 63 -2.41 0.20 -3.14
CA ILE A 63 -3.75 0.73 -3.33
C ILE A 63 -4.01 1.89 -2.37
N ASN A 64 -3.60 1.75 -1.12
CA ASN A 64 -3.76 2.81 -0.14
C ASN A 64 -3.00 4.06 -0.54
N GLU A 65 -1.79 3.89 -1.07
CA GLU A 65 -1.01 5.04 -1.52
C GLU A 65 -1.68 5.74 -2.69
N ILE A 66 -2.20 4.98 -3.63
CA ILE A 66 -2.89 5.53 -4.78
C ILE A 66 -4.14 6.29 -4.33
N ILE A 67 -4.92 5.71 -3.46
CA ILE A 67 -6.13 6.34 -2.95
C ILE A 67 -5.79 7.62 -2.22
N SER A 68 -4.76 7.61 -1.39
CA SER A 68 -4.33 8.81 -0.67
C SER A 68 -3.93 9.92 -1.62
N THR A 69 -3.19 9.56 -2.67
CA THR A 69 -2.75 10.54 -3.65
C THR A 69 -3.94 11.16 -4.38
N ILE A 70 -4.87 10.32 -4.81
CA ILE A 70 -6.07 10.80 -5.50
C ILE A 70 -6.89 11.68 -4.58
N THR A 71 -7.08 11.26 -3.34
CA THR A 71 -7.87 11.99 -2.38
C THR A 71 -7.26 13.35 -2.10
N ASN A 72 -5.95 13.40 -1.95
CA ASN A 72 -5.28 14.67 -1.71
C ASN A 72 -5.41 15.61 -2.90
N SER A 73 -5.34 15.06 -4.12
CA SER A 73 -5.54 15.88 -5.32
C SER A 73 -6.94 16.44 -5.38
N VAL A 74 -7.93 15.63 -5.06
CA VAL A 74 -9.32 16.06 -5.04
C VAL A 74 -9.52 17.13 -3.98
N ARG A 75 -8.96 16.94 -2.80
CA ARG A 75 -9.09 17.93 -1.73
C ARG A 75 -8.49 19.26 -2.14
N THR A 76 -7.34 19.23 -2.77
CA THR A 76 -6.68 20.45 -3.20
C THR A 76 -7.55 21.17 -4.23
N THR A 77 -8.13 20.42 -5.17
CA THR A 77 -8.98 21.01 -6.19
C THR A 77 -10.23 21.61 -5.56
N VAL A 78 -10.85 20.89 -4.63
CA VAL A 78 -12.05 21.38 -3.97
C VAL A 78 -11.72 22.62 -3.17
N SER A 79 -10.58 22.66 -2.49
CA SER A 79 -10.19 23.82 -1.75
C SER A 79 -10.02 25.05 -2.63
N ARG A 80 -9.51 24.84 -3.82
CA ARG A 80 -9.30 25.97 -4.69
C ARG A 80 -10.59 26.53 -5.22
N THR A 81 -11.59 25.67 -5.42
CA THR A 81 -12.82 26.18 -5.98
C THR A 81 -13.85 26.41 -4.96
N GLU A 82 -13.48 26.28 -3.64
CA GLU A 82 -14.48 26.16 -2.75
C GLU A 82 -15.24 27.35 -2.52
N SER A 83 -14.77 28.41 -2.76
CA SER A 83 -15.58 29.55 -2.46
C SER A 83 -16.83 29.48 -3.29
N ASN A 84 -16.90 28.56 -4.22
CA ASN A 84 -18.01 28.54 -4.95
C ASN A 84 -18.94 27.60 -4.58
N SER A 85 -19.10 26.94 -3.74
CA SER A 85 -20.08 26.15 -3.54
C SER A 85 -19.98 25.03 -3.23
N MET A 86 -20.59 24.57 -2.70
CA MET A 86 -20.62 23.54 -2.27
C MET A 86 -21.37 22.58 -2.65
N THR A 87 -21.13 21.66 -2.89
CA THR A 87 -21.88 20.69 -3.34
C THR A 87 -22.13 19.80 -2.27
N GLY A 88 -22.91 19.08 -2.24
CA GLY A 88 -23.24 18.15 -1.21
C GLY A 88 -22.34 16.97 -1.08
N LEU A 89 -21.36 16.82 -1.90
CA LEU A 89 -20.55 15.68 -1.79
C LEU A 89 -19.50 15.85 -0.77
N SER A 90 -19.42 15.06 0.21
CA SER A 90 -18.38 15.17 1.19
C SER A 90 -17.15 14.42 0.71
N ILE A 91 -15.99 14.95 1.06
CA ILE A 91 -14.75 14.30 0.70
C ILE A 91 -14.63 12.94 1.38
N THR A 92 -15.14 12.84 2.59
CA THR A 92 -15.11 11.58 3.31
C THR A 92 -15.90 10.50 2.56
N GLY A 93 -17.07 10.87 2.03
CA GLY A 93 -17.85 9.92 1.25
C GLY A 93 -17.13 9.48 0.00
N LEU A 94 -16.42 10.41 -0.64
CA LEU A 94 -15.65 10.09 -1.83
C LEU A 94 -14.52 9.13 -1.50
N GLU A 95 -13.83 9.35 -0.39
CA GLU A 95 -12.77 8.46 0.04
C GLU A 95 -13.31 7.07 0.28
N GLU A 96 -14.43 6.94 0.94
CA GLU A 96 -15.00 5.64 1.21
C GLU A 96 -15.39 4.92 -0.06
N ALA A 97 -15.97 5.64 -1.01
CA ALA A 97 -16.38 5.03 -2.25
C ALA A 97 -15.18 4.51 -3.04
N LEU A 98 -14.11 5.30 -3.11
CA LEU A 98 -12.91 4.87 -3.82
C LEU A 98 -12.26 3.67 -3.16
N TYR A 99 -12.19 3.70 -1.84
CA TYR A 99 -11.59 2.60 -1.09
C TYR A 99 -12.39 1.32 -1.30
N ARG A 100 -13.70 1.42 -1.25
CA ARG A 100 -14.57 0.26 -1.40
C ARG A 100 -14.41 -0.34 -2.79
N GLU A 101 -14.36 0.48 -3.82
CA GLU A 101 -14.17 -0.04 -5.16
C GLU A 101 -12.83 -0.70 -5.36
N ALA A 102 -11.77 -0.14 -4.78
CA ALA A 102 -10.46 -0.74 -4.86
C ALA A 102 -10.44 -2.11 -4.21
N ILE A 103 -11.11 -2.24 -3.07
CA ILE A 103 -11.18 -3.51 -2.36
C ILE A 103 -11.95 -4.55 -3.18
N ILE A 104 -13.05 -4.13 -3.81
CA ILE A 104 -13.84 -5.04 -4.62
C ILE A 104 -13.01 -5.56 -5.79
N VAL A 105 -12.29 -4.68 -6.47
CA VAL A 105 -11.45 -5.09 -7.58
C VAL A 105 -10.39 -6.08 -7.12
N LEU A 106 -9.79 -5.81 -5.96
CA LEU A 106 -8.78 -6.69 -5.45
C LEU A 106 -9.35 -8.07 -5.12
N ASN A 107 -10.54 -8.10 -4.56
CA ASN A 107 -11.12 -9.37 -4.16
C ASN A 107 -11.66 -10.20 -5.32
N GLU A 108 -11.89 -9.59 -6.45
CA GLU A 108 -12.37 -10.33 -7.59
C GLU A 108 -11.29 -11.07 -8.32
N ARG A 109 -10.06 -10.90 -7.92
CA ARG A 109 -8.99 -11.64 -8.56
C ARG A 109 -8.73 -12.99 -7.90
#